data_5a62d6bce242d210421ae42724e31397
#
_entry.id   5a62d6bce242d210421ae42724e31397
#
_cell.length_a   1.000
_cell.length_b   1.000
_cell.length_c   1.000
_cell.angle_alpha   90.00
_cell.angle_beta   90.00
_cell.angle_gamma   90.00
#
_symmetry.space_group_name_H-M   'P 1'
#
loop_
_entity.id
_entity.type
_entity.pdbx_description
1 polymer ?
#
loop_
_entity_poly.entity_id
_entity_poly.type
_entity_poly.pdbx_seq_one_letter_code
_entity_poly.pdbx_strand_id
1 'polypeptide(L)'
;MVNGIINFEFQNNCINFLIDKTLETDSKQVITVKAPTGAGKTVMLIKYVDEYLKNTNRKTAFVWLCPGKGDLEQQSMKKMDELTPQRDTRNLLCSMRMGFESDSVTFINWELVTKKGNTALKEGERANLFEAIAAAHKAGISFIIIIDEEHLNNTKKADDIIRAFSAKNIIRVSATTQKVNHHEFYEISEEDVINAGLITKAIYVNEDVDERKQITNDYEYLLELADKKRKEIQSAYDAIQTNIRPLVLIQFPMGQLETIAGVEAKLESMGYTYDNGMVSIWMSNDKKNVEGITANDGSPAFLLMKQA
;
A
#
# COMPACT_ATOMS: atom_id res chain seq x y z
N MET A 1 -7.22 10.50 21.78
CA MET A 1 -7.81 10.18 20.46
C MET A 1 -6.95 10.87 19.42
N VAL A 2 -6.05 10.14 18.77
CA VAL A 2 -5.24 10.65 17.68
C VAL A 2 -6.10 10.63 16.44
N ASN A 3 -6.50 11.82 15.98
CA ASN A 3 -7.10 12.13 14.67
C ASN A 3 -7.86 10.99 13.95
N GLY A 4 -9.12 10.77 14.31
CA GLY A 4 -10.10 10.12 13.41
C GLY A 4 -9.85 8.69 12.92
N ILE A 5 -8.81 8.01 13.40
CA ILE A 5 -8.48 6.65 12.98
C ILE A 5 -9.32 5.66 13.79
N ILE A 6 -10.16 4.92 13.09
CA ILE A 6 -10.91 3.82 13.68
C ILE A 6 -9.91 2.72 14.06
N ASN A 7 -10.00 2.23 15.30
CA ASN A 7 -9.23 1.09 15.76
C ASN A 7 -10.05 -0.19 15.56
N PHE A 8 -9.56 -1.06 14.71
CA PHE A 8 -10.16 -2.37 14.51
C PHE A 8 -9.53 -3.41 15.46
N GLU A 9 -10.35 -4.28 16.01
CA GLU A 9 -9.92 -5.29 16.98
C GLU A 9 -8.83 -6.21 16.41
N PHE A 10 -8.99 -6.69 15.18
CA PHE A 10 -8.00 -7.55 14.52
C PHE A 10 -6.63 -6.86 14.34
N GLN A 11 -6.62 -5.52 14.11
CA GLN A 11 -5.37 -4.75 14.04
C GLN A 11 -4.70 -4.66 15.42
N ASN A 12 -5.48 -4.38 16.46
CA ASN A 12 -4.96 -4.32 17.84
C ASN A 12 -4.41 -5.68 18.29
N ASN A 13 -5.09 -6.77 17.95
CA ASN A 13 -4.64 -8.12 18.28
C ASN A 13 -3.29 -8.43 17.60
N CYS A 14 -3.12 -8.04 16.33
CA CYS A 14 -1.85 -8.20 15.62
C CYS A 14 -0.74 -7.33 16.23
N ILE A 15 -1.04 -6.08 16.59
CA ILE A 15 -0.08 -5.17 17.25
C ILE A 15 0.38 -5.77 18.57
N ASN A 16 -0.55 -6.24 19.41
CA ASN A 16 -0.23 -6.88 20.70
C ASN A 16 0.66 -8.11 20.49
N PHE A 17 0.30 -8.97 19.53
CA PHE A 17 1.15 -10.12 19.17
C PHE A 17 2.58 -9.70 18.80
N LEU A 18 2.73 -8.68 17.96
CA LEU A 18 4.06 -8.16 17.57
C LEU A 18 4.83 -7.60 18.78
N ILE A 19 4.16 -6.86 19.66
CA ILE A 19 4.75 -6.32 20.89
C ILE A 19 5.22 -7.45 21.80
N ASP A 20 4.38 -8.43 22.08
CA ASP A 20 4.72 -9.58 22.94
C ASP A 20 5.95 -10.31 22.40
N LYS A 21 5.97 -10.60 21.07
CA LYS A 21 7.09 -11.31 20.46
C LYS A 21 8.39 -10.51 20.38
N THR A 22 8.33 -9.19 20.32
CA THR A 22 9.53 -8.36 20.15
C THR A 22 10.08 -7.78 21.46
N LEU A 23 9.24 -7.57 22.48
CA LEU A 23 9.67 -7.08 23.79
C LEU A 23 10.06 -8.20 24.75
N GLU A 24 9.32 -9.29 24.80
CA GLU A 24 9.47 -10.33 25.83
C GLU A 24 10.69 -11.24 25.62
N THR A 25 11.18 -11.38 24.38
CA THR A 25 12.27 -12.32 24.09
C THR A 25 13.60 -11.62 23.81
N ASP A 26 14.68 -12.16 24.38
CA ASP A 26 16.05 -11.73 24.06
C ASP A 26 16.64 -12.45 22.83
N SER A 27 16.00 -13.51 22.37
CA SER A 27 16.41 -14.26 21.19
C SER A 27 16.08 -13.53 19.89
N LYS A 28 16.91 -13.72 18.86
CA LYS A 28 16.60 -13.27 17.50
C LYS A 28 15.40 -14.02 16.97
N GLN A 29 14.43 -13.30 16.44
CA GLN A 29 13.20 -13.91 15.90
C GLN A 29 12.86 -13.36 14.52
N VAL A 30 12.29 -14.25 13.70
CA VAL A 30 11.60 -13.88 12.45
C VAL A 30 10.11 -14.06 12.68
N ILE A 31 9.36 -13.00 12.45
CA ILE A 31 7.91 -12.95 12.65
C ILE A 31 7.27 -12.71 11.29
N THR A 32 6.34 -13.56 10.91
CA THR A 32 5.62 -13.45 9.65
C THR A 32 4.17 -13.10 9.92
N VAL A 33 3.69 -12.02 9.31
CA VAL A 33 2.30 -11.58 9.39
C VAL A 33 1.66 -11.72 8.01
N LYS A 34 0.65 -12.55 7.91
CA LYS A 34 -0.22 -12.62 6.75
C LYS A 34 -1.42 -11.71 6.97
N ALA A 35 -1.58 -10.72 6.11
CA ALA A 35 -2.69 -9.77 6.20
C ALA A 35 -3.21 -9.43 4.79
N PRO A 36 -4.53 -9.54 4.54
CA PRO A 36 -5.13 -9.23 3.26
C PRO A 36 -4.78 -7.81 2.77
N THR A 37 -4.80 -7.62 1.44
CA THR A 37 -4.72 -6.28 0.87
C THR A 37 -5.93 -5.46 1.35
N GLY A 38 -5.71 -4.21 1.76
CA GLY A 38 -6.77 -3.39 2.34
C GLY A 38 -6.94 -3.52 3.86
N ALA A 39 -6.29 -4.48 4.54
CA ALA A 39 -6.37 -4.63 6.00
C ALA A 39 -5.73 -3.47 6.81
N GLY A 40 -5.13 -2.48 6.14
CA GLY A 40 -4.47 -1.36 6.80
C GLY A 40 -3.08 -1.70 7.34
N LYS A 41 -2.33 -2.60 6.67
CA LYS A 41 -0.98 -3.06 7.07
C LYS A 41 -0.06 -1.93 7.52
N THR A 42 0.07 -0.89 6.70
CA THR A 42 0.95 0.27 7.00
C THR A 42 0.56 0.98 8.28
N VAL A 43 -0.75 1.24 8.50
CA VAL A 43 -1.25 1.88 9.72
C VAL A 43 -1.00 1.01 10.95
N MET A 44 -1.22 -0.28 10.83
CA MET A 44 -0.97 -1.25 11.90
C MET A 44 0.51 -1.31 12.28
N LEU A 45 1.42 -1.34 11.28
CA LEU A 45 2.85 -1.34 11.52
C LEU A 45 3.35 -0.02 12.14
N ILE A 46 2.81 1.13 11.73
CA ILE A 46 3.12 2.44 12.34
C ILE A 46 2.72 2.42 13.83
N LYS A 47 1.52 1.96 14.13
CA LYS A 47 1.04 1.83 15.53
C LYS A 47 1.92 0.88 16.34
N TYR A 48 2.31 -0.25 15.76
CA TYR A 48 3.24 -1.19 16.38
C TYR A 48 4.59 -0.52 16.73
N VAL A 49 5.20 0.19 15.78
CA VAL A 49 6.47 0.90 16.00
C VAL A 49 6.34 1.93 17.14
N ASP A 50 5.28 2.74 17.11
CA ASP A 50 5.04 3.76 18.14
C ASP A 50 4.82 3.14 19.51
N GLU A 51 4.05 2.06 19.59
CA GLU A 51 3.79 1.35 20.84
C GLU A 51 5.04 0.63 21.38
N TYR A 52 5.83 -0.01 20.49
CA TYR A 52 7.11 -0.61 20.86
C TYR A 52 8.06 0.43 21.47
N LEU A 53 8.22 1.59 20.82
CA LEU A 53 9.13 2.65 21.28
C LEU A 53 8.67 3.33 22.57
N LYS A 54 7.38 3.28 22.90
CA LYS A 54 6.85 3.74 24.18
C LYS A 54 7.17 2.78 25.33
N ASN A 55 7.22 1.48 25.03
CA ASN A 55 7.31 0.43 26.05
C ASN A 55 8.72 -0.18 26.17
N THR A 56 9.67 0.21 25.32
CA THR A 56 11.05 -0.30 25.39
C THR A 56 11.96 0.65 26.13
N ASN A 57 12.90 0.09 26.91
CA ASN A 57 14.05 0.82 27.46
C ASN A 57 15.33 0.57 26.64
N ARG A 58 15.24 -0.18 25.54
CA ARG A 58 16.39 -0.54 24.70
C ARG A 58 16.59 0.53 23.64
N LYS A 59 17.86 0.83 23.35
CA LYS A 59 18.22 1.66 22.21
C LYS A 59 17.89 0.88 20.94
N THR A 60 16.81 1.23 20.28
CA THR A 60 16.29 0.51 19.11
C THR A 60 16.13 1.45 17.91
N ALA A 61 16.64 1.04 16.75
CA ALA A 61 16.37 1.68 15.47
C ALA A 61 15.56 0.74 14.59
N PHE A 62 14.54 1.27 13.94
CA PHE A 62 13.74 0.53 12.98
C PHE A 62 14.25 0.76 11.56
N VAL A 63 14.25 -0.30 10.76
CA VAL A 63 14.55 -0.27 9.33
C VAL A 63 13.34 -0.82 8.59
N TRP A 64 12.67 0.03 7.83
CA TRP A 64 11.47 -0.34 7.09
C TRP A 64 11.78 -0.44 5.61
N LEU A 65 11.75 -1.67 5.10
CA LEU A 65 12.03 -1.99 3.71
C LEU A 65 10.73 -1.96 2.91
N CYS A 66 10.63 -1.01 1.99
CA CYS A 66 9.45 -0.78 1.15
C CYS A 66 9.71 -1.29 -0.28
N PRO A 67 8.66 -1.77 -1.00
CA PRO A 67 8.75 -2.05 -2.43
C PRO A 67 9.21 -0.81 -3.22
N GLY A 68 9.99 -1.05 -4.29
CA GLY A 68 10.54 0.02 -5.11
C GLY A 68 9.57 0.68 -6.09
N LYS A 69 8.36 0.13 -6.25
CA LYS A 69 7.37 0.64 -7.20
C LYS A 69 6.43 1.65 -6.53
N GLY A 70 6.11 2.74 -7.24
CA GLY A 70 4.99 3.63 -6.90
C GLY A 70 5.20 4.52 -5.67
N ASP A 71 6.41 4.97 -5.39
CA ASP A 71 6.74 5.91 -4.28
C ASP A 71 6.25 5.43 -2.90
N LEU A 72 6.11 4.11 -2.71
CA LEU A 72 5.59 3.50 -1.48
C LEU A 72 6.44 3.84 -0.24
N GLU A 73 7.76 4.02 -0.43
CA GLU A 73 8.65 4.51 0.63
C GLU A 73 8.20 5.88 1.15
N GLN A 74 8.01 6.84 0.24
CA GLN A 74 7.59 8.21 0.59
C GLN A 74 6.18 8.24 1.18
N GLN A 75 5.27 7.43 0.63
CA GLN A 75 3.90 7.31 1.15
C GLN A 75 3.88 6.76 2.57
N SER A 76 4.66 5.71 2.86
CA SER A 76 4.74 5.11 4.19
C SER A 76 5.40 6.06 5.19
N MET A 77 6.46 6.76 4.78
CA MET A 77 7.13 7.77 5.60
C MET A 77 6.18 8.93 5.93
N LYS A 78 5.54 9.51 4.92
CA LYS A 78 4.55 10.58 5.11
C LYS A 78 3.40 10.15 6.01
N LYS A 79 2.91 8.92 5.83
CA LYS A 79 1.85 8.38 6.68
C LYS A 79 2.29 8.24 8.14
N MET A 80 3.54 7.86 8.37
CA MET A 80 4.10 7.79 9.71
C MET A 80 4.24 9.18 10.33
N ASP A 81 4.73 10.19 9.59
CA ASP A 81 4.83 11.57 10.04
C ASP A 81 3.45 12.16 10.42
N GLU A 82 2.41 11.82 9.65
CA GLU A 82 1.04 12.24 9.93
C GLU A 82 0.48 11.60 11.21
N LEU A 83 0.75 10.31 11.43
CA LEU A 83 0.17 9.54 12.53
C LEU A 83 0.97 9.63 13.83
N THR A 84 2.29 9.78 13.72
CA THR A 84 3.23 9.79 14.83
C THR A 84 4.28 10.89 14.66
N PRO A 85 3.87 12.19 14.64
CA PRO A 85 4.76 13.31 14.35
C PRO A 85 5.91 13.49 15.36
N GLN A 86 5.83 12.82 16.50
CA GLN A 86 6.88 12.80 17.52
C GLN A 86 8.02 11.83 17.19
N ARG A 87 7.89 10.98 16.17
CA ARG A 87 8.91 9.99 15.80
C ARG A 87 9.86 10.57 14.75
N ASP A 88 11.13 10.19 14.87
CA ASP A 88 12.16 10.59 13.93
C ASP A 88 12.15 9.63 12.72
N THR A 89 11.64 10.11 11.60
CA THR A 89 11.57 9.37 10.34
C THR A 89 12.67 9.83 9.40
N ARG A 90 13.34 8.89 8.76
CA ARG A 90 14.51 9.16 7.90
C ARG A 90 14.47 8.31 6.64
N ASN A 91 15.02 8.81 5.56
CA ASN A 91 15.38 7.99 4.41
C ASN A 91 16.80 7.41 4.59
N LEU A 92 17.16 6.45 3.73
CA LEU A 92 18.48 5.79 3.79
C LEU A 92 19.65 6.77 3.74
N LEU A 93 19.60 7.77 2.86
CA LEU A 93 20.70 8.74 2.70
C LEU A 93 20.91 9.58 3.97
N CYS A 94 19.83 9.95 4.65
CA CYS A 94 19.89 10.65 5.92
C CYS A 94 20.56 9.78 6.98
N SER A 95 20.15 8.53 7.14
CA SER A 95 20.72 7.60 8.11
C SER A 95 22.18 7.23 7.81
N MET A 96 22.58 7.19 6.54
CA MET A 96 23.98 6.98 6.16
C MET A 96 24.87 8.18 6.52
N ARG A 97 24.36 9.41 6.45
CA ARG A 97 25.12 10.64 6.74
C ARG A 97 25.18 10.94 8.23
N MET A 98 24.06 10.76 8.93
CA MET A 98 23.92 11.14 10.34
C MET A 98 24.16 9.95 11.29
N GLY A 99 24.18 8.72 10.76
CA GLY A 99 24.16 7.48 11.52
C GLY A 99 22.73 7.01 11.83
N PHE A 100 22.60 5.73 12.17
CA PHE A 100 21.36 5.19 12.72
C PHE A 100 21.27 5.59 14.20
N GLU A 101 20.17 6.17 14.59
CA GLU A 101 19.94 6.63 15.96
C GLU A 101 18.87 5.82 16.67
N SER A 102 18.93 5.81 18.00
CA SER A 102 17.86 5.22 18.83
C SER A 102 16.55 5.93 18.57
N ASP A 103 15.45 5.17 18.57
CA ASP A 103 14.07 5.63 18.42
C ASP A 103 13.75 6.24 17.04
N SER A 104 14.65 6.05 16.07
CA SER A 104 14.43 6.45 14.69
C SER A 104 13.87 5.32 13.82
N VAL A 105 13.20 5.68 12.72
CA VAL A 105 12.70 4.77 11.70
C VAL A 105 13.27 5.15 10.35
N THR A 106 14.11 4.28 9.78
CA THR A 106 14.71 4.49 8.46
C THR A 106 13.93 3.74 7.40
N PHE A 107 13.32 4.47 6.48
CA PHE A 107 12.65 3.90 5.31
C PHE A 107 13.65 3.66 4.18
N ILE A 108 13.60 2.48 3.59
CA ILE A 108 14.53 2.06 2.53
C ILE A 108 13.73 1.46 1.36
N ASN A 109 13.91 2.03 0.19
CA ASN A 109 13.42 1.44 -1.04
C ASN A 109 14.33 0.27 -1.45
N TRP A 110 13.77 -0.94 -1.56
CA TRP A 110 14.50 -2.14 -1.97
C TRP A 110 15.25 -2.01 -3.28
N GLU A 111 14.68 -1.33 -4.25
CA GLU A 111 15.29 -1.18 -5.56
C GLU A 111 16.59 -0.37 -5.50
N LEU A 112 16.68 0.59 -4.58
CA LEU A 112 17.89 1.38 -4.38
C LEU A 112 19.07 0.52 -3.90
N VAL A 113 18.80 -0.52 -3.13
CA VAL A 113 19.85 -1.35 -2.51
C VAL A 113 20.11 -2.66 -3.27
N THR A 114 19.21 -3.13 -4.12
CA THR A 114 19.31 -4.45 -4.78
C THR A 114 19.60 -4.42 -6.28
N LYS A 115 19.23 -3.38 -7.05
CA LYS A 115 19.46 -3.34 -8.51
C LYS A 115 20.94 -3.27 -8.88
N LYS A 116 21.35 -4.11 -9.83
CA LYS A 116 22.68 -4.03 -10.46
C LYS A 116 22.81 -2.71 -11.25
N GLY A 117 23.88 -1.95 -10.98
CA GLY A 117 24.15 -0.71 -11.71
C GLY A 117 23.36 0.51 -11.24
N ASN A 118 22.61 0.40 -10.15
CA ASN A 118 21.96 1.54 -9.56
C ASN A 118 22.99 2.47 -8.93
N THR A 119 23.04 3.72 -9.43
CA THR A 119 24.00 4.75 -9.00
C THR A 119 23.75 5.26 -7.59
N ALA A 120 22.65 4.87 -6.95
CA ALA A 120 22.28 5.32 -5.60
C ALA A 120 23.16 4.72 -4.50
N LEU A 121 23.77 3.54 -4.76
CA LEU A 121 24.79 2.96 -3.88
C LEU A 121 25.98 2.50 -4.74
N LYS A 122 26.87 3.42 -5.11
CA LYS A 122 28.20 3.09 -5.62
C LYS A 122 28.96 2.26 -4.59
N GLU A 123 30.00 1.53 -5.01
CA GLU A 123 30.77 0.68 -4.07
C GLU A 123 31.24 1.43 -2.82
N GLY A 124 31.61 2.72 -2.93
CA GLY A 124 31.95 3.56 -1.78
C GLY A 124 30.77 3.88 -0.86
N GLU A 125 29.56 3.96 -1.38
CA GLU A 125 28.34 4.23 -0.56
C GLU A 125 27.84 2.97 0.16
N ARG A 126 28.11 1.78 -0.38
CA ARG A 126 27.87 0.52 0.35
C ARG A 126 28.80 0.38 1.54
N ALA A 127 30.08 0.74 1.40
CA ALA A 127 31.00 0.78 2.51
C ALA A 127 30.47 1.72 3.60
N ASN A 128 29.98 2.89 3.24
CA ASN A 128 29.38 3.84 4.17
C ASN A 128 28.15 3.29 4.90
N LEU A 129 27.30 2.49 4.24
CA LEU A 129 26.16 1.85 4.89
C LEU A 129 26.62 0.83 5.95
N PHE A 130 27.55 -0.04 5.60
CA PHE A 130 28.09 -1.03 6.56
C PHE A 130 28.84 -0.36 7.72
N GLU A 131 29.56 0.72 7.48
CA GLU A 131 30.20 1.52 8.52
C GLU A 131 29.18 2.17 9.44
N ALA A 132 28.10 2.75 8.90
CA ALA A 132 27.02 3.34 9.70
C ALA A 132 26.32 2.28 10.57
N ILE A 133 26.05 1.08 10.02
CA ILE A 133 25.48 -0.05 10.77
C ILE A 133 26.44 -0.48 11.90
N ALA A 134 27.72 -0.64 11.60
CA ALA A 134 28.73 -1.03 12.59
C ALA A 134 28.88 0.01 13.71
N ALA A 135 28.84 1.30 13.37
CA ALA A 135 28.85 2.39 14.34
C ALA A 135 27.62 2.36 15.27
N ALA A 136 26.44 2.09 14.73
CA ALA A 136 25.21 1.95 15.51
C ALA A 136 25.29 0.78 16.50
N HIS A 137 25.76 -0.39 16.06
CA HIS A 137 26.02 -1.53 16.97
C HIS A 137 27.03 -1.19 18.08
N LYS A 138 28.09 -0.46 17.75
CA LYS A 138 29.08 0.00 18.71
C LYS A 138 28.51 0.97 19.77
N ALA A 139 27.48 1.74 19.36
CA ALA A 139 26.71 2.62 20.26
C ALA A 139 25.63 1.86 21.07
N GLY A 140 25.53 0.54 20.91
CA GLY A 140 24.58 -0.32 21.61
C GLY A 140 23.16 -0.26 21.03
N ILE A 141 23.01 0.17 19.76
CA ILE A 141 21.70 0.22 19.08
C ILE A 141 21.38 -1.16 18.52
N SER A 142 20.18 -1.65 18.84
CA SER A 142 19.59 -2.86 18.26
C SER A 142 18.69 -2.50 17.09
N PHE A 143 18.68 -3.34 16.05
CA PHE A 143 17.82 -3.13 14.90
C PHE A 143 16.59 -4.05 14.93
N ILE A 144 15.45 -3.49 14.51
CA ILE A 144 14.25 -4.24 14.11
C ILE A 144 14.00 -3.92 12.65
N ILE A 145 13.89 -4.96 11.81
CA ILE A 145 13.60 -4.80 10.39
C ILE A 145 12.13 -5.12 10.12
N ILE A 146 11.46 -4.23 9.42
CA ILE A 146 10.12 -4.46 8.86
C ILE A 146 10.28 -4.62 7.35
N ILE A 147 9.76 -5.70 6.80
CA ILE A 147 9.74 -6.00 5.36
C ILE A 147 8.29 -5.98 4.91
N ASP A 148 7.91 -4.95 4.18
CA ASP A 148 6.58 -4.80 3.62
C ASP A 148 6.54 -5.41 2.21
N GLU A 149 5.48 -6.17 1.90
CA GLU A 149 5.27 -6.87 0.63
C GLU A 149 6.46 -7.77 0.23
N GLU A 150 6.87 -8.67 1.11
CA GLU A 150 8.04 -9.55 0.99
C GLU A 150 8.16 -10.27 -0.37
N HIS A 151 7.04 -10.66 -0.98
CA HIS A 151 7.01 -11.43 -2.22
C HIS A 151 7.67 -10.73 -3.43
N LEU A 152 7.86 -9.42 -3.35
CA LEU A 152 8.43 -8.62 -4.45
C LEU A 152 9.98 -8.60 -4.46
N ASN A 153 10.67 -9.08 -3.41
CA ASN A 153 12.09 -8.76 -3.20
C ASN A 153 13.00 -9.92 -2.77
N ASN A 154 12.71 -11.14 -3.18
CA ASN A 154 13.47 -12.33 -2.79
C ASN A 154 14.77 -12.47 -3.61
N THR A 155 15.80 -11.67 -3.30
CA THR A 155 17.12 -11.71 -3.96
C THR A 155 18.26 -11.93 -2.95
N LYS A 156 19.36 -12.61 -3.37
CA LYS A 156 20.56 -12.80 -2.52
C LYS A 156 21.11 -11.48 -1.96
N LYS A 157 21.03 -10.39 -2.72
CA LYS A 157 21.51 -9.07 -2.27
C LYS A 157 20.63 -8.48 -1.16
N ALA A 158 19.32 -8.73 -1.23
CA ALA A 158 18.39 -8.35 -0.17
C ALA A 158 18.76 -9.06 1.14
N ASP A 159 19.03 -10.37 1.07
CA ASP A 159 19.44 -11.15 2.23
C ASP A 159 20.76 -10.66 2.82
N ASP A 160 21.74 -10.28 1.99
CA ASP A 160 23.04 -9.77 2.46
C ASP A 160 22.88 -8.46 3.25
N ILE A 161 21.97 -7.57 2.81
CA ILE A 161 21.69 -6.32 3.51
C ILE A 161 20.95 -6.58 4.83
N ILE A 162 19.93 -7.44 4.81
CA ILE A 162 19.21 -7.83 6.04
C ILE A 162 20.18 -8.44 7.05
N ARG A 163 21.10 -9.31 6.61
CA ARG A 163 22.11 -9.93 7.45
C ARG A 163 23.09 -8.91 8.03
N ALA A 164 23.47 -7.88 7.25
CA ALA A 164 24.38 -6.83 7.69
C ALA A 164 23.85 -6.07 8.91
N PHE A 165 22.54 -5.81 8.97
CA PHE A 165 21.91 -5.19 10.13
C PHE A 165 21.96 -6.06 11.38
N SER A 166 22.18 -7.36 11.25
CA SER A 166 22.17 -8.30 12.38
C SER A 166 20.98 -8.07 13.33
N ALA A 167 19.83 -7.78 12.75
CA ALA A 167 18.64 -7.34 13.48
C ALA A 167 18.23 -8.35 14.57
N LYS A 168 17.71 -7.82 15.67
CA LYS A 168 17.14 -8.63 16.75
C LYS A 168 15.85 -9.30 16.28
N ASN A 169 14.98 -8.55 15.62
CA ASN A 169 13.74 -9.06 15.08
C ASN A 169 13.58 -8.66 13.61
N ILE A 170 13.02 -9.57 12.81
CA ILE A 170 12.65 -9.33 11.42
C ILE A 170 11.17 -9.61 11.30
N ILE A 171 10.40 -8.59 10.97
CA ILE A 171 8.95 -8.67 10.78
C ILE A 171 8.66 -8.63 9.29
N ARG A 172 8.07 -9.70 8.75
CA ARG A 172 7.73 -9.87 7.35
C ARG A 172 6.22 -9.77 7.21
N VAL A 173 5.74 -8.86 6.38
CA VAL A 173 4.30 -8.62 6.20
C VAL A 173 3.94 -8.73 4.73
N SER A 174 2.94 -9.55 4.42
CA SER A 174 2.43 -9.72 3.06
C SER A 174 1.03 -10.32 3.05
N ALA A 175 0.29 -10.11 1.96
CA ALA A 175 -1.00 -10.78 1.75
C ALA A 175 -0.85 -12.25 1.34
N THR A 176 0.26 -12.62 0.72
CA THR A 176 0.46 -13.94 0.08
C THR A 176 1.47 -14.84 0.78
N THR A 177 2.02 -14.38 1.92
CA THR A 177 3.01 -15.14 2.66
C THR A 177 2.42 -16.44 3.24
N GLN A 178 3.25 -17.45 3.39
CA GLN A 178 2.89 -18.74 3.97
C GLN A 178 3.60 -18.94 5.30
N LYS A 179 3.03 -19.81 6.15
CA LYS A 179 3.65 -20.21 7.40
C LYS A 179 4.96 -20.93 7.12
N VAL A 180 6.05 -20.40 7.68
CA VAL A 180 7.39 -21.01 7.58
C VAL A 180 7.72 -21.65 8.93
N ASN A 181 8.27 -22.86 8.91
CA ASN A 181 8.77 -23.53 10.11
C ASN A 181 9.86 -22.65 10.75
N HIS A 182 9.87 -22.56 12.06
CA HIS A 182 10.79 -21.74 12.87
C HIS A 182 10.56 -20.20 12.82
N HIS A 183 9.48 -19.74 12.16
CA HIS A 183 9.02 -18.36 12.28
C HIS A 183 7.80 -18.28 13.22
N GLU A 184 7.72 -17.22 13.99
CA GLU A 184 6.45 -16.84 14.60
C GLU A 184 5.49 -16.40 13.50
N PHE A 185 4.22 -16.83 13.59
CA PHE A 185 3.25 -16.59 12.52
C PHE A 185 1.96 -16.03 13.07
N TYR A 186 1.49 -14.95 12.46
CA TYR A 186 0.18 -14.37 12.72
C TYR A 186 -0.60 -14.19 11.42
N GLU A 187 -1.86 -14.54 11.42
CA GLU A 187 -2.74 -14.39 10.26
C GLU A 187 -3.96 -13.54 10.65
N ILE A 188 -4.18 -12.48 9.89
CA ILE A 188 -5.40 -11.69 9.93
C ILE A 188 -6.38 -12.36 8.95
N SER A 189 -7.54 -12.73 9.45
CA SER A 189 -8.57 -13.37 8.63
C SER A 189 -9.17 -12.36 7.65
N GLU A 190 -9.45 -12.81 6.43
CA GLU A 190 -10.13 -11.99 5.43
C GLU A 190 -11.54 -11.63 5.89
N GLU A 191 -12.20 -12.53 6.63
CA GLU A 191 -13.53 -12.32 7.19
C GLU A 191 -13.56 -11.16 8.19
N ASP A 192 -12.56 -11.04 9.07
CA ASP A 192 -12.47 -9.91 10.01
C ASP A 192 -12.32 -8.57 9.28
N VAL A 193 -11.56 -8.55 8.18
CA VAL A 193 -11.34 -7.34 7.37
C VAL A 193 -12.61 -6.96 6.59
N ILE A 194 -13.35 -7.95 6.07
CA ILE A 194 -14.65 -7.77 5.42
C ILE A 194 -15.68 -7.23 6.43
N ASN A 195 -15.78 -7.85 7.61
CA ASN A 195 -16.73 -7.46 8.65
C ASN A 195 -16.44 -6.05 9.17
N ALA A 196 -15.17 -5.64 9.15
CA ALA A 196 -14.75 -4.28 9.46
C ALA A 196 -15.06 -3.26 8.35
N GLY A 197 -15.56 -3.69 7.19
CA GLY A 197 -15.88 -2.84 6.05
C GLY A 197 -14.67 -2.27 5.31
N LEU A 198 -13.48 -2.84 5.48
CA LEU A 198 -12.25 -2.35 4.87
C LEU A 198 -12.00 -2.92 3.47
N ILE A 199 -12.55 -4.09 3.17
CA ILE A 199 -12.49 -4.71 1.85
C ILE A 199 -13.87 -5.16 1.40
N THR A 200 -14.01 -5.32 0.10
CA THR A 200 -15.28 -5.70 -0.55
C THR A 200 -15.71 -7.10 -0.12
N LYS A 201 -16.97 -7.24 0.27
CA LYS A 201 -17.56 -8.53 0.66
C LYS A 201 -17.73 -9.49 -0.52
N ALA A 202 -18.06 -8.94 -1.69
CA ALA A 202 -18.27 -9.73 -2.90
C ALA A 202 -17.91 -8.92 -4.15
N ILE A 203 -17.47 -9.63 -5.17
CA ILE A 203 -17.28 -9.10 -6.52
C ILE A 203 -18.27 -9.83 -7.43
N TYR A 204 -19.14 -9.09 -8.09
CA TYR A 204 -20.08 -9.62 -9.05
C TYR A 204 -19.49 -9.47 -10.44
N VAL A 205 -19.40 -10.57 -11.17
CA VAL A 205 -18.85 -10.60 -12.54
C VAL A 205 -19.99 -10.83 -13.51
N ASN A 206 -20.12 -9.97 -14.53
CA ASN A 206 -21.13 -10.05 -15.57
C ASN A 206 -22.57 -10.08 -15.02
N GLU A 207 -22.81 -9.47 -13.86
CA GLU A 207 -24.16 -9.36 -13.30
C GLU A 207 -25.07 -8.60 -14.26
N ASP A 208 -26.25 -9.13 -14.50
CA ASP A 208 -27.27 -8.59 -15.43
C ASP A 208 -26.89 -8.60 -16.93
N VAL A 209 -25.74 -9.17 -17.31
CA VAL A 209 -25.40 -9.35 -18.74
C VAL A 209 -26.22 -10.48 -19.33
N ASP A 210 -27.06 -10.15 -20.33
CA ASP A 210 -27.84 -11.14 -21.08
C ASP A 210 -26.99 -11.76 -22.19
N GLU A 211 -26.43 -12.93 -21.95
CA GLU A 211 -25.60 -13.67 -22.90
C GLU A 211 -26.37 -14.12 -24.18
N ARG A 212 -27.70 -14.06 -24.15
CA ARG A 212 -28.55 -14.43 -25.31
C ARG A 212 -28.79 -13.29 -26.28
N LYS A 213 -28.46 -12.05 -25.94
CA LYS A 213 -28.51 -10.93 -26.87
C LYS A 213 -27.40 -11.07 -27.91
N GLN A 214 -27.77 -11.16 -29.18
CA GLN A 214 -26.84 -10.92 -30.28
C GLN A 214 -26.50 -9.42 -30.29
N ILE A 215 -25.35 -9.08 -29.66
CA ILE A 215 -24.93 -7.71 -29.48
C ILE A 215 -24.07 -7.36 -30.67
N THR A 216 -24.51 -6.42 -31.48
CA THR A 216 -23.77 -5.92 -32.64
C THR A 216 -22.60 -5.02 -32.21
N ASN A 217 -22.67 -4.46 -30.99
CA ASN A 217 -21.66 -3.57 -30.44
C ASN A 217 -21.57 -3.77 -28.93
N ASP A 218 -20.73 -4.71 -28.52
CA ASP A 218 -20.63 -5.18 -27.13
C ASP A 218 -20.35 -4.05 -26.14
N TYR A 219 -19.48 -3.09 -26.49
CA TYR A 219 -19.12 -2.02 -25.59
C TYR A 219 -20.26 -0.99 -25.37
N GLU A 220 -21.11 -0.73 -26.36
CA GLU A 220 -22.24 0.18 -26.19
C GLU A 220 -23.27 -0.37 -25.20
N TYR A 221 -23.58 -1.65 -25.32
CA TYR A 221 -24.48 -2.35 -24.38
C TYR A 221 -23.89 -2.37 -22.97
N LEU A 222 -22.58 -2.68 -22.84
CA LEU A 222 -21.92 -2.71 -21.54
C LEU A 222 -21.87 -1.33 -20.88
N LEU A 223 -21.70 -0.25 -21.65
CA LEU A 223 -21.75 1.12 -21.14
C LEU A 223 -23.13 1.50 -20.62
N GLU A 224 -24.20 1.14 -21.35
CA GLU A 224 -25.57 1.38 -20.91
C GLU A 224 -25.91 0.60 -19.63
N LEU A 225 -25.48 -0.66 -19.55
CA LEU A 225 -25.67 -1.49 -18.38
C LEU A 225 -24.89 -0.95 -17.16
N ALA A 226 -23.64 -0.56 -17.38
CA ALA A 226 -22.79 0.01 -16.34
C ALA A 226 -23.36 1.34 -15.80
N ASP A 227 -23.89 2.20 -16.68
CA ASP A 227 -24.53 3.46 -16.26
C ASP A 227 -25.83 3.21 -15.49
N LYS A 228 -26.64 2.24 -15.94
CA LYS A 228 -27.83 1.82 -15.20
C LYS A 228 -27.45 1.38 -13.79
N LYS A 229 -26.48 0.50 -13.65
CA LYS A 229 -26.01 -0.01 -12.36
C LYS A 229 -25.43 1.11 -11.49
N ARG A 230 -24.64 2.01 -12.08
CA ARG A 230 -24.10 3.19 -11.40
C ARG A 230 -25.24 4.05 -10.82
N LYS A 231 -26.28 4.31 -11.57
CA LYS A 231 -27.45 5.10 -11.13
C LYS A 231 -28.22 4.42 -10.01
N GLU A 232 -28.38 3.09 -10.08
CA GLU A 232 -29.01 2.30 -9.00
C GLU A 232 -28.21 2.41 -7.70
N ILE A 233 -26.89 2.26 -7.77
CA ILE A 233 -25.99 2.40 -6.61
C ILE A 233 -26.03 3.82 -6.09
N GLN A 234 -26.02 4.85 -6.98
CA GLN A 234 -26.13 6.25 -6.56
C GLN A 234 -27.42 6.50 -5.78
N SER A 235 -28.54 6.00 -6.29
CA SER A 235 -29.83 6.15 -5.61
C SER A 235 -29.85 5.52 -4.22
N ALA A 236 -29.15 4.39 -4.04
CA ALA A 236 -29.01 3.76 -2.74
C ALA A 236 -28.14 4.60 -1.76
N TYR A 237 -27.06 5.21 -2.25
CA TYR A 237 -26.25 6.13 -1.44
C TYR A 237 -26.98 7.43 -1.10
N ASP A 238 -27.74 7.98 -2.04
CA ASP A 238 -28.55 9.19 -1.81
C ASP A 238 -29.63 8.93 -0.76
N ALA A 239 -30.22 7.72 -0.73
CA ALA A 239 -31.23 7.34 0.26
C ALA A 239 -30.70 7.33 1.70
N ILE A 240 -29.42 7.04 1.89
CA ILE A 240 -28.75 7.07 3.20
C ILE A 240 -27.96 8.38 3.45
N GLN A 241 -28.19 9.40 2.60
CA GLN A 241 -27.61 10.74 2.72
C GLN A 241 -26.07 10.77 2.77
N THR A 242 -25.40 9.91 1.99
CA THR A 242 -23.94 9.94 1.86
C THR A 242 -23.51 10.79 0.67
N ASN A 243 -22.28 11.31 0.74
CA ASN A 243 -21.64 12.02 -0.38
C ASN A 243 -20.86 11.08 -1.31
N ILE A 244 -21.08 9.76 -1.20
CA ILE A 244 -20.38 8.78 -2.04
C ILE A 244 -20.98 8.79 -3.43
N ARG A 245 -20.13 8.87 -4.44
CA ARG A 245 -20.52 8.82 -5.84
C ARG A 245 -19.87 7.63 -6.53
N PRO A 246 -20.67 6.69 -7.09
CA PRO A 246 -20.13 5.54 -7.80
C PRO A 246 -19.51 5.97 -9.12
N LEU A 247 -18.32 5.44 -9.39
CA LEU A 247 -17.51 5.69 -10.58
C LEU A 247 -17.46 4.42 -11.43
N VAL A 248 -17.75 4.53 -12.72
CA VAL A 248 -17.52 3.45 -13.69
C VAL A 248 -16.09 3.53 -14.21
N LEU A 249 -15.32 2.47 -13.99
CA LEU A 249 -13.97 2.34 -14.50
C LEU A 249 -13.96 1.60 -15.82
N ILE A 250 -13.45 2.24 -16.88
CA ILE A 250 -13.33 1.64 -18.22
C ILE A 250 -11.86 1.43 -18.53
N GLN A 251 -11.45 0.16 -18.58
CA GLN A 251 -10.06 -0.20 -18.80
C GLN A 251 -9.86 -0.74 -20.21
N PHE A 252 -8.95 -0.11 -20.94
CA PHE A 252 -8.61 -0.48 -22.31
C PHE A 252 -7.34 -1.34 -22.36
N PRO A 253 -7.33 -2.39 -23.20
CA PRO A 253 -6.08 -3.07 -23.57
C PRO A 253 -5.13 -2.13 -24.32
N MET A 254 -3.85 -2.47 -24.36
CA MET A 254 -2.87 -1.69 -25.13
C MET A 254 -3.20 -1.71 -26.64
N GLY A 255 -3.09 -0.54 -27.30
CA GLY A 255 -3.14 -0.42 -28.77
C GLY A 255 -4.50 -0.17 -29.40
N GLN A 256 -5.59 -0.03 -28.63
CA GLN A 256 -6.96 0.11 -29.17
C GLN A 256 -7.46 1.58 -29.16
N LEU A 257 -6.85 2.45 -29.95
CA LEU A 257 -7.26 3.88 -30.04
C LEU A 257 -8.67 4.05 -30.63
N GLU A 258 -9.05 3.23 -31.63
CA GLU A 258 -10.38 3.29 -32.25
C GLU A 258 -11.50 2.94 -31.27
N THR A 259 -11.24 1.99 -30.37
CA THR A 259 -12.19 1.62 -29.32
C THR A 259 -12.40 2.74 -28.31
N ILE A 260 -11.34 3.51 -28.00
CA ILE A 260 -11.43 4.67 -27.09
C ILE A 260 -12.36 5.73 -27.69
N ALA A 261 -12.15 6.10 -28.96
CA ALA A 261 -12.99 7.07 -29.66
C ALA A 261 -14.46 6.62 -29.76
N GLY A 262 -14.70 5.33 -29.97
CA GLY A 262 -16.05 4.77 -29.98
C GLY A 262 -16.73 4.85 -28.60
N VAL A 263 -16.01 4.56 -27.54
CA VAL A 263 -16.50 4.69 -26.16
C VAL A 263 -16.79 6.15 -25.81
N GLU A 264 -15.90 7.08 -26.18
CA GLU A 264 -16.09 8.53 -25.97
C GLU A 264 -17.35 9.02 -26.69
N ALA A 265 -17.54 8.66 -27.98
CA ALA A 265 -18.73 9.02 -28.74
C ALA A 265 -20.03 8.46 -28.13
N LYS A 266 -19.99 7.21 -27.62
CA LYS A 266 -21.13 6.64 -26.92
C LYS A 266 -21.43 7.37 -25.62
N LEU A 267 -20.42 7.67 -24.80
CA LEU A 267 -20.61 8.44 -23.57
C LEU A 267 -21.18 9.83 -23.85
N GLU A 268 -20.69 10.50 -24.89
CA GLU A 268 -21.23 11.79 -25.34
C GLU A 268 -22.71 11.68 -25.74
N SER A 269 -23.10 10.65 -26.46
CA SER A 269 -24.51 10.38 -26.82
C SER A 269 -25.38 10.15 -25.58
N MET A 270 -24.82 9.67 -24.49
CA MET A 270 -25.48 9.48 -23.19
C MET A 270 -25.47 10.76 -22.33
N GLY A 271 -24.85 11.85 -22.79
CA GLY A 271 -24.76 13.14 -22.09
C GLY A 271 -23.56 13.25 -21.15
N TYR A 272 -22.59 12.35 -21.22
CA TYR A 272 -21.38 12.36 -20.42
C TYR A 272 -20.20 12.86 -21.26
N THR A 273 -19.62 13.99 -20.88
CA THR A 273 -18.52 14.62 -21.61
C THR A 273 -17.37 15.03 -20.68
N TYR A 274 -16.24 15.35 -21.27
CA TYR A 274 -15.13 15.98 -20.53
C TYR A 274 -15.51 17.39 -20.09
N ASP A 275 -16.25 18.14 -20.90
CA ASP A 275 -16.59 19.55 -20.64
C ASP A 275 -17.56 19.71 -19.46
N ASN A 276 -18.47 18.75 -19.27
CA ASN A 276 -19.36 18.77 -18.11
C ASN A 276 -18.76 18.11 -16.84
N GLY A 277 -17.49 17.66 -16.91
CA GLY A 277 -16.79 17.05 -15.80
C GLY A 277 -17.17 15.60 -15.47
N MET A 278 -18.12 15.01 -16.23
CA MET A 278 -18.66 13.68 -15.94
C MET A 278 -17.76 12.55 -16.48
N VAL A 279 -16.83 12.86 -17.37
CA VAL A 279 -15.85 11.92 -17.91
C VAL A 279 -14.45 12.38 -17.52
N SER A 280 -13.66 11.43 -17.06
CA SER A 280 -12.22 11.61 -16.80
C SER A 280 -11.40 10.64 -17.63
N ILE A 281 -10.19 11.03 -17.98
CA ILE A 281 -9.21 10.15 -18.62
C ILE A 281 -7.89 10.18 -17.85
N TRP A 282 -7.35 8.99 -17.59
CA TRP A 282 -6.05 8.82 -16.95
C TRP A 282 -5.21 7.83 -17.75
N MET A 283 -4.45 8.36 -18.67
CA MET A 283 -3.50 7.61 -19.49
C MET A 283 -2.12 8.24 -19.39
N SER A 284 -1.08 7.51 -19.77
CA SER A 284 0.32 7.96 -19.65
C SER A 284 0.57 9.35 -20.25
N ASN A 285 -0.07 9.64 -21.40
CA ASN A 285 0.12 10.89 -22.15
C ASN A 285 -1.12 11.77 -22.22
N ASP A 286 -2.24 11.38 -21.57
CA ASP A 286 -3.48 12.14 -21.59
C ASP A 286 -4.15 12.04 -20.21
N LYS A 287 -4.33 13.19 -19.56
CA LYS A 287 -5.01 13.30 -18.25
C LYS A 287 -5.94 14.49 -18.29
N LYS A 288 -7.24 14.23 -18.11
CA LYS A 288 -8.27 15.28 -18.02
C LYS A 288 -9.22 14.96 -16.86
N ASN A 289 -9.65 15.97 -16.13
CA ASN A 289 -10.63 15.90 -15.04
C ASN A 289 -10.28 14.87 -13.94
N VAL A 290 -8.98 14.60 -13.71
CA VAL A 290 -8.55 13.61 -12.71
C VAL A 290 -8.55 14.17 -11.28
N GLU A 291 -8.54 15.47 -11.12
CA GLU A 291 -8.53 16.16 -9.82
C GLU A 291 -9.78 15.87 -9.01
N GLY A 292 -10.95 15.83 -9.65
CA GLY A 292 -12.23 15.50 -9.02
C GLY A 292 -12.31 14.08 -8.46
N ILE A 293 -11.54 13.15 -9.00
CA ILE A 293 -11.47 11.77 -8.50
C ILE A 293 -10.76 11.72 -7.15
N THR A 294 -9.65 12.46 -7.03
CA THR A 294 -8.82 12.49 -5.82
C THR A 294 -9.40 13.41 -4.74
N ALA A 295 -10.07 14.47 -5.14
CA ALA A 295 -10.70 15.43 -4.23
C ALA A 295 -12.01 14.91 -3.61
N ASN A 296 -12.53 13.77 -4.12
CA ASN A 296 -13.83 13.22 -3.72
C ASN A 296 -15.00 14.23 -3.84
N ASP A 297 -14.92 15.13 -4.82
CA ASP A 297 -15.96 16.12 -5.11
C ASP A 297 -17.14 15.56 -5.90
N GLY A 298 -17.01 14.31 -6.34
CA GLY A 298 -18.06 13.54 -6.96
C GLY A 298 -18.39 13.90 -8.40
N SER A 299 -17.56 14.66 -9.08
CA SER A 299 -17.84 15.13 -10.44
C SER A 299 -17.83 14.00 -11.48
N PRO A 300 -16.79 13.13 -11.60
CA PRO A 300 -16.75 12.13 -12.65
C PRO A 300 -17.70 10.95 -12.40
N ALA A 301 -18.41 10.55 -13.45
CA ALA A 301 -19.20 9.32 -13.50
C ALA A 301 -18.44 8.17 -14.16
N PHE A 302 -17.53 8.50 -15.09
CA PHE A 302 -16.73 7.56 -15.86
C PHE A 302 -15.26 7.92 -15.85
N LEU A 303 -14.40 6.93 -15.65
CA LEU A 303 -12.95 7.07 -15.76
C LEU A 303 -12.42 6.12 -16.85
N LEU A 304 -11.78 6.68 -17.86
CA LEU A 304 -11.13 5.96 -18.94
C LEU A 304 -9.65 5.79 -18.59
N MET A 305 -9.14 4.55 -18.60
CA MET A 305 -7.74 4.27 -18.30
C MET A 305 -7.19 3.12 -19.15
N LYS A 306 -5.87 3.06 -19.31
CA LYS A 306 -5.19 1.90 -19.90
C LYS A 306 -4.82 0.89 -18.83
N GLN A 307 -4.76 -0.36 -19.25
CA GLN A 307 -4.16 -1.42 -18.44
C GLN A 307 -2.68 -1.08 -18.18
N ALA A 308 -2.26 -1.13 -16.91
CA ALA A 308 -0.90 -0.85 -16.48
C ALA A 308 0.06 -1.98 -16.87
#